data_2a78ee8ed348eaf2651b5ab889eef2e3
#
_entry.id   2a78ee8ed348eaf2651b5ab889eef2e3
#
_cell.length_a   1.000
_cell.length_b   1.000
_cell.length_c   1.000
_cell.angle_alpha   90.00
_cell.angle_beta   90.00
_cell.angle_gamma   90.00
#
_symmetry.space_group_name_H-M   'P 1'
#
loop_
_entity.id
_entity.type
_entity.pdbx_description
1 polymer ?
#
loop_
_entity_poly.entity_id
_entity_poly.type
_entity_poly.pdbx_seq_one_letter_code
_entity_poly.pdbx_strand_id
1 'polypeptide(L)'
;MAQLENIKDMKLIRDRVYDLLRHEILVGGFAPGSQLNILNISKQMGVSCAPVREALNKLSKDGLVELIPYKKPIVADGTDEEYNEAFELRLMLEPYALI
;
A
#
# COMPACT_ATOMS: atom_id res chain seq x y z
N MET A 1 19.58 8.16 -23.91
CA MET A 1 18.89 9.20 -23.19
C MET A 1 18.65 8.79 -21.76
N ALA A 2 19.56 9.20 -20.92
CA ALA A 2 19.51 8.82 -19.52
C ALA A 2 18.21 9.27 -18.85
N GLN A 3 17.69 10.45 -19.20
CA GLN A 3 16.49 10.96 -18.58
C GLN A 3 15.26 10.12 -18.88
N LEU A 4 15.15 9.61 -20.09
CA LEU A 4 14.02 8.77 -20.43
C LEU A 4 14.11 7.43 -19.73
N GLU A 5 15.31 6.93 -19.56
CA GLU A 5 15.51 5.70 -18.81
C GLU A 5 15.17 5.91 -17.33
N ASN A 6 15.54 7.07 -16.78
CA ASN A 6 15.26 7.38 -15.39
C ASN A 6 13.75 7.43 -15.12
N ILE A 7 13.00 8.01 -16.04
CA ILE A 7 11.55 8.08 -15.88
C ILE A 7 10.96 6.68 -15.85
N LYS A 8 11.44 5.83 -16.75
CA LYS A 8 10.98 4.46 -16.81
C LYS A 8 11.34 3.71 -15.54
N ASP A 9 12.58 3.94 -15.05
CA ASP A 9 13.04 3.29 -13.82
C ASP A 9 12.22 3.73 -12.63
N MET A 10 11.86 4.99 -12.54
CA MET A 10 11.04 5.50 -11.45
C MET A 10 9.67 4.84 -11.44
N LYS A 11 9.11 4.62 -12.61
CA LYS A 11 7.82 3.95 -12.71
C LYS A 11 7.92 2.50 -12.22
N LEU A 12 8.99 1.81 -12.59
CA LEU A 12 9.22 0.45 -12.14
C LEU A 12 9.47 0.39 -10.64
N ILE A 13 10.20 1.38 -10.12
CA ILE A 13 10.47 1.46 -8.69
C ILE A 13 9.18 1.64 -7.92
N ARG A 14 8.30 2.52 -8.38
CA ARG A 14 7.03 2.78 -7.73
C ARG A 14 6.18 1.51 -7.68
N ASP A 15 6.13 0.78 -8.80
CA ASP A 15 5.35 -0.44 -8.87
C ASP A 15 5.92 -1.50 -7.94
N ARG A 16 7.24 -1.58 -7.85
CA ARG A 16 7.87 -2.55 -6.96
C ARG A 16 7.65 -2.19 -5.50
N VAL A 17 7.71 -0.92 -5.18
CA VAL A 17 7.43 -0.46 -3.82
C VAL A 17 5.99 -0.81 -3.45
N TYR A 18 5.06 -0.57 -4.35
CA TYR A 18 3.67 -0.91 -4.13
C TYR A 18 3.51 -2.41 -3.84
N ASP A 19 4.11 -3.25 -4.67
CA ASP A 19 4.00 -4.70 -4.49
C ASP A 19 4.56 -5.16 -3.16
N LEU A 20 5.71 -4.62 -2.78
CA LEU A 20 6.34 -5.00 -1.52
C LEU A 20 5.53 -4.55 -0.31
N LEU A 21 5.04 -3.32 -0.34
CA LEU A 21 4.22 -2.82 0.76
C LEU A 21 2.90 -3.57 0.86
N ARG A 22 2.28 -3.83 -0.26
CA ARG A 22 1.03 -4.57 -0.28
C ARG A 22 1.22 -5.96 0.32
N HIS A 23 2.29 -6.61 -0.07
CA HIS A 23 2.60 -7.94 0.45
C HIS A 23 2.78 -7.90 1.97
N GLU A 24 3.55 -6.95 2.47
CA GLU A 24 3.80 -6.83 3.91
C GLU A 24 2.53 -6.55 4.70
N ILE A 25 1.63 -5.76 4.13
CA ILE A 25 0.36 -5.49 4.79
C ILE A 25 -0.49 -6.76 4.84
N LEU A 26 -0.54 -7.48 3.75
CA LEU A 26 -1.39 -8.67 3.66
C LEU A 26 -0.90 -9.84 4.50
N VAL A 27 0.40 -9.97 4.67
CA VAL A 27 0.96 -11.06 5.49
C VAL A 27 1.13 -10.66 6.95
N GLY A 28 0.80 -9.43 7.30
CA GLY A 28 0.88 -8.98 8.68
C GLY A 28 2.24 -8.46 9.10
N GLY A 29 3.14 -8.23 8.15
CA GLY A 29 4.44 -7.64 8.45
C GLY A 29 4.32 -6.23 9.01
N PHE A 30 3.33 -5.49 8.52
CA PHE A 30 2.90 -4.25 9.16
C PHE A 30 1.61 -4.55 9.89
N ALA A 31 1.60 -4.30 11.19
CA ALA A 31 0.43 -4.62 11.99
C ALA A 31 -0.77 -3.76 11.60
N PRO A 32 -1.97 -4.34 11.59
CA PRO A 32 -3.18 -3.55 11.35
C PRO A 32 -3.28 -2.40 12.35
N GLY A 33 -3.65 -1.23 11.86
CA GLY A 33 -3.77 -0.05 12.70
C GLY A 33 -2.47 0.67 12.97
N SER A 34 -1.33 0.13 12.53
CA SER A 34 -0.04 0.76 12.79
C SER A 34 0.22 1.90 11.81
N GLN A 35 1.04 2.84 12.25
CA GLN A 35 1.44 3.96 11.42
C GLN A 35 2.64 3.58 10.56
N LEU A 36 2.65 4.06 9.32
CA LEU A 36 3.75 3.83 8.40
C LEU A 36 4.61 5.09 8.32
N ASN A 37 5.92 4.90 8.41
CA ASN A 37 6.85 6.01 8.33
C ASN A 37 7.50 6.01 6.94
N ILE A 38 7.11 6.98 6.11
CA ILE A 38 7.58 7.06 4.73
C ILE A 38 9.08 7.15 4.64
N LEU A 39 9.69 7.95 5.49
CA LEU A 39 11.14 8.13 5.46
C LEU A 39 11.86 6.84 5.80
N ASN A 40 11.39 6.12 6.81
CA ASN A 40 11.96 4.83 7.18
C ASN A 40 11.84 3.83 6.03
N ILE A 41 10.66 3.76 5.45
CA ILE A 41 10.41 2.83 4.35
C ILE A 41 11.34 3.15 3.18
N SER A 42 11.47 4.43 2.83
CA SER A 42 12.34 4.81 1.74
C SER A 42 13.79 4.42 2.01
N LYS A 43 14.24 4.60 3.23
CA LYS A 43 15.61 4.23 3.60
C LYS A 43 15.82 2.72 3.53
N GLN A 44 14.88 1.96 4.04
CA GLN A 44 14.99 0.51 4.03
C GLN A 44 14.99 -0.05 2.62
N MET A 45 14.22 0.57 1.74
CA MET A 45 14.15 0.11 0.36
C MET A 45 15.21 0.72 -0.54
N GLY A 46 15.94 1.71 -0.04
CA GLY A 46 16.96 2.36 -0.84
C GLY A 46 16.40 3.21 -1.96
N VAL A 47 15.23 3.82 -1.74
CA VAL A 47 14.58 4.66 -2.74
C VAL A 47 14.23 6.01 -2.13
N SER A 48 13.88 6.97 -2.98
CA SER A 48 13.42 8.26 -2.48
C SER A 48 12.02 8.14 -1.91
N CYS A 49 11.53 9.19 -1.26
CA CYS A 49 10.21 9.17 -0.66
C CYS A 49 9.08 9.23 -1.69
N ALA A 50 9.34 9.80 -2.85
CA ALA A 50 8.29 9.99 -3.85
C ALA A 50 7.61 8.69 -4.30
N PRO A 51 8.34 7.65 -4.71
CA PRO A 51 7.68 6.40 -5.08
C PRO A 51 6.95 5.74 -3.92
N VAL A 52 7.44 5.95 -2.69
CA VAL A 52 6.75 5.41 -1.51
C VAL A 52 5.40 6.11 -1.33
N ARG A 53 5.37 7.43 -1.46
CA ARG A 53 4.11 8.18 -1.36
C ARG A 53 3.12 7.75 -2.43
N GLU A 54 3.59 7.58 -3.65
CA GLU A 54 2.72 7.15 -4.74
C GLU A 54 2.17 5.75 -4.51
N ALA A 55 3.00 4.85 -3.99
CA ALA A 55 2.57 3.51 -3.66
C ALA A 55 1.51 3.53 -2.56
N LEU A 56 1.71 4.38 -1.55
CA LEU A 56 0.74 4.50 -0.46
C LEU A 56 -0.58 5.09 -0.94
N ASN A 57 -0.53 6.04 -1.88
CA ASN A 57 -1.75 6.57 -2.48
C ASN A 57 -2.54 5.46 -3.17
N LYS A 58 -1.86 4.60 -3.87
CA LYS A 58 -2.50 3.48 -4.56
C LYS A 58 -3.08 2.49 -3.56
N LEU A 59 -2.33 2.19 -2.50
CA LEU A 59 -2.81 1.30 -1.46
C LEU A 59 -4.02 1.89 -0.73
N SER A 60 -4.07 3.20 -0.59
CA SER A 60 -5.22 3.86 0.00
C SER A 60 -6.46 3.67 -0.87
N LYS A 61 -6.32 3.76 -2.17
CA LYS A 61 -7.42 3.50 -3.07
C LYS A 61 -7.88 2.05 -3.02
N ASP A 62 -6.95 1.16 -2.71
CA ASP A 62 -7.26 -0.26 -2.56
C ASP A 62 -7.87 -0.58 -1.20
N GLY A 63 -7.93 0.38 -0.30
CA GLY A 63 -8.50 0.18 1.02
C GLY A 63 -7.56 -0.46 2.03
N LEU A 64 -6.28 -0.55 1.71
CA LEU A 64 -5.30 -1.19 2.61
C LEU A 64 -4.60 -0.21 3.53
N VAL A 65 -4.65 1.07 3.21
CA VAL A 65 -4.00 2.13 3.97
C VAL A 65 -4.95 3.31 4.05
N GLU A 66 -4.95 3.99 5.19
CA GLU A 66 -5.69 5.23 5.36
C GLU A 66 -4.73 6.39 5.34
N LEU A 67 -5.02 7.38 4.51
CA LEU A 67 -4.23 8.61 4.42
C LEU A 67 -5.02 9.72 5.12
N ILE A 68 -4.49 10.19 6.22
CA ILE A 68 -5.14 11.23 7.02
C ILE A 68 -4.28 12.50 6.88
N PRO A 69 -4.88 13.65 6.54
CA PRO A 69 -4.10 14.88 6.39
C PRO A 69 -3.27 15.18 7.62
N TYR A 70 -2.03 15.55 7.39
CA TYR A 70 -1.07 15.94 8.43
C TYR A 70 -0.73 14.84 9.42
N LYS A 71 -1.03 13.58 9.09
CA LYS A 71 -0.68 12.44 9.93
C LYS A 71 -0.01 11.38 9.08
N LYS A 72 0.67 10.46 9.75
CA LYS A 72 1.29 9.35 9.06
C LYS A 72 0.23 8.41 8.52
N PRO A 73 0.47 7.77 7.38
CA PRO A 73 -0.45 6.77 6.87
C PRO A 73 -0.63 5.64 7.88
N ILE A 74 -1.82 5.08 7.90
CA ILE A 74 -2.18 4.02 8.84
C ILE A 74 -2.62 2.78 8.08
N VAL A 75 -2.10 1.63 8.47
CA VAL A 75 -2.54 0.37 7.88
C VAL A 75 -3.98 0.12 8.29
N ALA A 76 -4.84 -0.18 7.33
CA ALA A 76 -6.24 -0.47 7.61
C ALA A 76 -6.30 -1.68 8.56
N ASP A 77 -7.07 -1.55 9.63
CA ASP A 77 -7.07 -2.57 10.66
C ASP A 77 -8.13 -3.65 10.47
N GLY A 78 -8.99 -3.47 9.50
CA GLY A 78 -10.00 -4.49 9.22
C GLY A 78 -11.05 -4.66 10.28
N THR A 79 -11.01 -3.83 11.32
CA THR A 79 -12.04 -3.88 12.36
C THR A 79 -13.19 -2.93 12.08
N ASP A 80 -13.02 -2.08 11.08
CA ASP A 80 -14.07 -1.20 10.61
C ASP A 80 -15.16 -2.05 9.98
N GLU A 81 -16.37 -1.95 10.48
CA GLU A 81 -17.47 -2.77 9.99
C GLU A 81 -17.75 -2.55 8.52
N GLU A 82 -17.71 -1.31 8.09
CA GLU A 82 -17.92 -0.99 6.68
C GLU A 82 -16.86 -1.64 5.80
N TYR A 83 -15.63 -1.56 6.23
CA TYR A 83 -14.53 -2.14 5.52
C TYR A 83 -14.69 -3.66 5.43
N ASN A 84 -15.02 -4.29 6.54
CA ASN A 84 -15.19 -5.73 6.58
C ASN A 84 -16.35 -6.16 5.70
N GLU A 85 -17.45 -5.43 5.73
CA GLU A 85 -18.59 -5.75 4.88
C GLU A 85 -18.24 -5.67 3.40
N ALA A 86 -17.54 -4.61 3.03
CA ALA A 86 -17.14 -4.45 1.63
C ALA A 86 -16.20 -5.56 1.20
N PHE A 87 -15.29 -5.92 2.07
CA PHE A 87 -14.33 -6.97 1.79
C PHE A 87 -15.01 -8.32 1.65
N GLU A 88 -15.89 -8.65 2.57
CA GLU A 88 -16.62 -9.91 2.52
C GLU A 88 -17.51 -9.98 1.31
N LEU A 89 -18.18 -8.90 0.97
CA LEU A 89 -19.02 -8.86 -0.20
C LEU A 89 -18.22 -9.12 -1.46
N ARG A 90 -17.03 -8.56 -1.53
CA ARG A 90 -16.17 -8.79 -2.68
C ARG A 90 -15.77 -10.24 -2.80
N LEU A 91 -15.47 -10.87 -1.68
CA LEU A 91 -15.12 -12.28 -1.68
C LEU A 91 -16.31 -13.15 -2.11
N MET A 92 -17.49 -12.76 -1.68
CA MET A 92 -18.70 -13.48 -2.06
C MET A 92 -19.01 -13.35 -3.54
N LEU A 93 -18.71 -12.20 -4.12
CA LEU A 93 -18.90 -11.98 -5.53
C LEU A 93 -17.88 -12.73 -6.38
N GLU A 94 -16.82 -13.17 -5.76
CA GLU A 94 -15.83 -13.99 -6.41
C GLU A 94 -15.92 -15.39 -5.84
N PRO A 95 -16.94 -16.14 -6.20
CA PRO A 95 -17.25 -17.39 -5.53
C PRO A 95 -16.15 -18.42 -5.58
N TYR A 96 -15.32 -18.30 -6.57
CA TYR A 96 -14.23 -19.21 -6.65
C TYR A 96 -13.19 -18.96 -5.60
N ALA A 97 -13.04 -17.72 -5.20
CA ALA A 97 -12.10 -17.34 -4.17
C ALA A 97 -12.49 -17.90 -2.82
N LEU A 98 -13.77 -18.12 -2.64
CA LEU A 98 -14.26 -18.60 -1.37
C LEU A 98 -14.35 -20.10 -1.31
N ILE A 99 -14.47 -20.65 -2.45
CA ILE A 99 -14.64 -22.08 -2.57
C ILE A 99 -13.33 -22.77 -2.91
#